data_1ff1a3ef5e5bd4f7d6c280127ced01fe
#
_entry.id   1ff1a3ef5e5bd4f7d6c280127ced01fe
#
_cell.length_a   1.000
_cell.length_b   1.000
_cell.length_c   1.000
_cell.angle_alpha   90.00
_cell.angle_beta   90.00
_cell.angle_gamma   90.00
#
_symmetry.space_group_name_H-M   'P 1'
#
loop_
_entity.id
_entity.type
_entity.pdbx_description
1 polymer ?
#
loop_
_entity_poly.entity_id
_entity_poly.type
_entity_poly.pdbx_seq_one_letter_code
_entity_poly.pdbx_strand_id
1 'polypeptide(L)'
;QLPDSLKDAATENMLAVLEQGGRLAAERGTRDANGVISVEQAAYTPCAVVDANNCPKEPSWKITAVRVVYDPVKQRMRYKGARVSLFGFATLPLPVFSHSVGAGNASGLLAPAIRYDAVNGFEVALPYYFSLGPNRDVTVTPHVFTDALPMLRAEYRQLTGNGAFRVTGYGTYSRRSDDFVSPTPAVSDEYAFRGYLDAAGRFQLDPNWSISGSMRVASDRTFLRRYDISSDDRLRNNIRVERIDRNSLLSINGWAVQTLRPTEDQGHVEALVAGNSMAPRFGQSLVEGGRFELQLNSLAIGRASGQDTQRAFASLRYDLRKLTAWGQEITLTAYGRGDLYNTDDIAATSQVSYRGLEGFRGRAIGALAIDMKWPLIGEAFGGVQRITPRFQIVAAPKLENFDVPNEDARAVDLEDSNLFALNRFPG
;
A
#
# COMPACT_ATOMS: atom_id res chain seq x y z
N GLN A 1 22.78 -35.28 11.14
CA GLN A 1 23.94 -34.65 11.79
C GLN A 1 25.08 -35.63 11.75
N LEU A 2 26.15 -35.35 10.98
CA LEU A 2 27.39 -36.10 11.06
C LEU A 2 28.10 -35.73 12.37
N PRO A 3 28.66 -36.73 13.11
CA PRO A 3 29.33 -36.43 14.38
C PRO A 3 30.58 -35.56 14.14
N ASP A 4 30.85 -34.65 15.08
CA ASP A 4 31.97 -33.68 15.06
C ASP A 4 33.37 -34.29 14.97
N SER A 5 33.48 -35.61 15.07
CA SER A 5 34.73 -36.35 15.05
C SER A 5 35.31 -36.67 13.64
N LEU A 6 34.56 -36.37 12.56
CA LEU A 6 34.99 -36.61 11.19
C LEU A 6 35.44 -35.27 10.55
N LYS A 7 36.70 -34.92 10.74
CA LYS A 7 37.29 -33.70 10.18
C LYS A 7 37.50 -33.76 8.65
N ASP A 8 37.68 -34.94 8.09
CA ASP A 8 37.73 -35.18 6.65
C ASP A 8 36.84 -36.38 6.33
N ALA A 9 35.72 -36.16 5.66
CA ALA A 9 34.76 -37.20 5.28
C ALA A 9 34.44 -37.10 3.78
N ALA A 10 34.45 -38.27 3.12
CA ALA A 10 33.93 -38.44 1.77
C ALA A 10 32.71 -39.38 1.83
N THR A 11 31.66 -39.04 1.11
CA THR A 11 30.45 -39.87 1.01
C THR A 11 29.95 -39.91 -0.43
N GLU A 12 29.35 -41.05 -0.80
CA GLU A 12 28.68 -41.21 -2.09
C GLU A 12 27.16 -41.21 -1.90
N ASN A 13 26.43 -40.76 -2.92
CA ASN A 13 24.95 -40.64 -2.91
C ASN A 13 24.41 -39.86 -1.71
N MET A 14 24.93 -38.67 -1.50
CA MET A 14 24.59 -37.80 -0.37
C MET A 14 23.23 -37.12 -0.57
N LEU A 15 22.41 -37.16 0.48
CA LEU A 15 21.22 -36.33 0.62
C LEU A 15 21.35 -35.52 1.92
N ALA A 16 21.42 -34.19 1.83
CA ALA A 16 21.45 -33.30 2.97
C ALA A 16 20.19 -32.43 3.02
N VAL A 17 19.58 -32.36 4.19
CA VAL A 17 18.51 -31.39 4.48
C VAL A 17 19.14 -30.30 5.29
N LEU A 18 19.06 -29.07 4.78
CA LEU A 18 19.63 -27.88 5.43
C LEU A 18 18.66 -27.36 6.50
N GLU A 19 19.17 -26.72 7.54
CA GLU A 19 18.39 -26.25 8.71
C GLU A 19 17.18 -25.38 8.33
N GLN A 20 17.20 -24.75 7.16
CA GLN A 20 16.11 -23.89 6.66
C GLN A 20 15.25 -24.56 5.58
N GLY A 21 15.23 -25.87 5.51
CA GLY A 21 14.34 -26.64 4.65
C GLY A 21 14.86 -26.87 3.22
N GLY A 22 16.03 -26.35 2.85
CA GLY A 22 16.67 -26.66 1.56
C GLY A 22 17.15 -28.11 1.51
N ARG A 23 17.05 -28.73 0.33
CA ARG A 23 17.51 -30.10 0.06
C ARG A 23 18.63 -30.10 -0.96
N LEU A 24 19.73 -30.77 -0.63
CA LEU A 24 20.90 -30.90 -1.48
C LEU A 24 21.15 -32.39 -1.68
N ALA A 25 21.05 -32.87 -2.91
CA ALA A 25 21.44 -34.20 -3.31
C ALA A 25 22.72 -34.11 -4.14
N ALA A 26 23.64 -35.09 -3.98
CA ALA A 26 24.87 -35.12 -4.75
C ALA A 26 25.39 -36.54 -4.91
N GLU A 27 26.09 -36.83 -6.02
CA GLU A 27 26.71 -38.13 -6.26
C GLU A 27 27.90 -38.34 -5.33
N ARG A 28 28.71 -37.31 -5.09
CA ARG A 28 29.86 -37.36 -4.17
C ARG A 28 29.92 -36.08 -3.34
N GLY A 29 30.20 -36.24 -2.05
CA GLY A 29 30.42 -35.14 -1.11
C GLY A 29 31.72 -35.31 -0.35
N THR A 30 32.43 -34.19 -0.14
CA THR A 30 33.63 -34.11 0.71
C THR A 30 33.49 -32.96 1.67
N ARG A 31 33.96 -33.16 2.92
CA ARG A 31 34.04 -32.09 3.94
C ARG A 31 35.51 -31.92 4.33
N ASP A 32 36.02 -30.71 4.29
CA ASP A 32 37.38 -30.40 4.75
C ASP A 32 37.46 -30.11 6.25
N ALA A 33 38.70 -29.95 6.76
CA ALA A 33 38.97 -29.64 8.15
C ALA A 33 38.39 -28.33 8.64
N ASN A 34 38.04 -27.38 7.76
CA ASN A 34 37.41 -26.11 8.06
C ASN A 34 35.87 -26.21 7.98
N GLY A 35 35.33 -27.40 7.75
CA GLY A 35 33.90 -27.62 7.65
C GLY A 35 33.30 -27.27 6.30
N VAL A 36 34.10 -26.85 5.30
CA VAL A 36 33.63 -26.56 3.93
C VAL A 36 33.20 -27.86 3.25
N ILE A 37 31.99 -27.90 2.74
CA ILE A 37 31.42 -29.04 2.05
C ILE A 37 31.50 -28.78 0.54
N SER A 38 32.18 -29.69 -0.18
CA SER A 38 32.19 -29.68 -1.64
C SER A 38 31.44 -30.90 -2.16
N VAL A 39 30.50 -30.68 -3.06
CA VAL A 39 29.70 -31.76 -3.66
C VAL A 39 29.76 -31.69 -5.17
N GLU A 40 29.77 -32.88 -5.79
CA GLU A 40 29.84 -33.07 -7.24
C GLU A 40 28.53 -33.65 -7.76
N GLN A 41 28.16 -33.29 -8.99
CA GLN A 41 26.88 -33.67 -9.63
C GLN A 41 25.69 -33.41 -8.69
N ALA A 42 25.60 -32.14 -8.24
CA ALA A 42 24.67 -31.77 -7.21
C ALA A 42 23.36 -31.22 -7.77
N ALA A 43 22.28 -31.46 -7.03
CA ALA A 43 20.98 -30.84 -7.23
C ALA A 43 20.52 -30.19 -5.92
N TYR A 44 20.14 -28.91 -5.98
CA TYR A 44 19.62 -28.16 -4.84
C TYR A 44 18.21 -27.62 -5.11
N THR A 45 17.32 -27.76 -4.14
CA THR A 45 16.00 -27.12 -4.15
C THR A 45 15.52 -26.81 -2.73
N PRO A 46 14.92 -25.66 -2.47
CA PRO A 46 14.18 -25.38 -1.23
C PRO A 46 12.72 -25.88 -1.31
N CYS A 47 12.24 -26.29 -2.49
CA CYS A 47 10.86 -26.73 -2.69
C CYS A 47 10.62 -28.13 -2.13
N ALA A 48 9.35 -28.44 -1.82
CA ALA A 48 8.95 -29.78 -1.46
C ALA A 48 9.16 -30.75 -2.65
N VAL A 49 9.80 -31.87 -2.39
CA VAL A 49 10.05 -32.95 -3.37
C VAL A 49 9.10 -34.14 -3.21
N VAL A 50 8.15 -34.02 -2.29
CA VAL A 50 7.04 -34.97 -2.08
C VAL A 50 5.73 -34.20 -2.04
N ASP A 51 4.65 -34.84 -2.47
CA ASP A 51 3.28 -34.32 -2.38
C ASP A 51 2.65 -34.59 -0.99
N ALA A 52 1.37 -34.22 -0.84
CA ALA A 52 0.60 -34.44 0.40
C ALA A 52 0.45 -35.94 0.78
N ASN A 53 0.60 -36.85 -0.17
CA ASN A 53 0.52 -38.31 0.00
C ASN A 53 1.90 -38.94 0.17
N ASN A 54 2.96 -38.14 0.34
CA ASN A 54 4.33 -38.58 0.46
C ASN A 54 4.91 -39.21 -0.82
N CYS A 55 4.28 -38.98 -1.98
CA CYS A 55 4.79 -39.46 -3.26
C CYS A 55 5.84 -38.49 -3.82
N PRO A 56 6.87 -38.96 -4.51
CA PRO A 56 7.89 -38.13 -5.15
C PRO A 56 7.25 -37.12 -6.11
N LYS A 57 7.60 -35.84 -5.96
CA LYS A 57 7.13 -34.74 -6.80
C LYS A 57 8.31 -33.94 -7.36
N GLU A 58 8.26 -33.57 -8.63
CA GLU A 58 9.22 -32.64 -9.20
C GLU A 58 9.05 -31.25 -8.52
N PRO A 59 10.15 -30.68 -8.00
CA PRO A 59 10.10 -29.36 -7.40
C PRO A 59 9.80 -28.29 -8.46
N SER A 60 9.12 -27.23 -8.06
CA SER A 60 8.80 -26.10 -8.95
C SER A 60 10.05 -25.50 -9.58
N TRP A 61 11.17 -25.55 -8.87
CA TRP A 61 12.48 -25.23 -9.42
C TRP A 61 13.59 -25.97 -8.69
N LYS A 62 14.66 -26.24 -9.43
CA LYS A 62 15.89 -26.84 -8.91
C LYS A 62 17.11 -26.26 -9.62
N ILE A 63 18.22 -26.20 -8.91
CA ILE A 63 19.54 -25.93 -9.48
C ILE A 63 20.32 -27.23 -9.53
N THR A 64 20.74 -27.62 -10.70
CA THR A 64 21.74 -28.69 -10.88
C THR A 64 23.08 -28.05 -11.15
N ALA A 65 24.16 -28.65 -10.66
CA ALA A 65 25.51 -28.11 -10.86
C ALA A 65 26.54 -29.25 -10.92
N VAL A 66 27.57 -29.05 -11.72
CA VAL A 66 28.71 -29.95 -11.78
C VAL A 66 29.41 -30.00 -10.42
N ARG A 67 29.54 -28.85 -9.75
CA ARG A 67 30.13 -28.76 -8.41
C ARG A 67 29.45 -27.68 -7.61
N VAL A 68 29.15 -27.98 -6.34
CA VAL A 68 28.66 -26.99 -5.34
C VAL A 68 29.61 -27.01 -4.15
N VAL A 69 29.98 -25.80 -3.68
CA VAL A 69 30.80 -25.64 -2.49
C VAL A 69 30.00 -24.85 -1.47
N TYR A 70 29.73 -25.44 -0.31
CA TYR A 70 29.09 -24.78 0.84
C TYR A 70 30.15 -24.42 1.88
N ASP A 71 30.23 -23.12 2.17
CA ASP A 71 31.07 -22.55 3.23
C ASP A 71 30.17 -22.23 4.44
N PRO A 72 30.24 -23.04 5.53
CA PRO A 72 29.38 -22.85 6.69
C PRO A 72 29.71 -21.58 7.49
N VAL A 73 30.96 -21.09 7.45
CA VAL A 73 31.38 -19.87 8.15
C VAL A 73 30.78 -18.64 7.48
N LYS A 74 30.80 -18.62 6.16
CA LYS A 74 30.22 -17.54 5.34
C LYS A 74 28.74 -17.78 5.01
N GLN A 75 28.21 -18.93 5.40
CA GLN A 75 26.85 -19.37 5.05
C GLN A 75 26.52 -19.19 3.55
N ARG A 76 27.46 -19.57 2.70
CA ARG A 76 27.39 -19.29 1.26
C ARG A 76 27.58 -20.56 0.43
N MET A 77 26.69 -20.76 -0.55
CA MET A 77 26.84 -21.76 -1.60
C MET A 77 27.40 -21.13 -2.88
N ARG A 78 28.38 -21.77 -3.47
CA ARG A 78 28.95 -21.45 -4.81
C ARG A 78 28.73 -22.58 -5.75
N TYR A 79 28.29 -22.30 -6.95
CA TYR A 79 27.95 -23.27 -7.99
C TYR A 79 28.90 -23.09 -9.17
N LYS A 80 29.39 -24.21 -9.72
CA LYS A 80 30.13 -24.24 -10.95
C LYS A 80 29.37 -25.08 -11.96
N GLY A 81 29.18 -24.57 -13.19
CA GLY A 81 28.41 -25.24 -14.23
C GLY A 81 26.94 -25.45 -13.83
N ALA A 82 26.36 -24.43 -13.17
CA ALA A 82 24.99 -24.48 -12.70
C ALA A 82 23.99 -24.38 -13.85
N ARG A 83 22.84 -25.06 -13.68
CA ARG A 83 21.66 -24.96 -14.55
C ARG A 83 20.41 -24.85 -13.68
N VAL A 84 19.53 -23.93 -13.99
CA VAL A 84 18.23 -23.81 -13.33
C VAL A 84 17.18 -24.52 -14.18
N SER A 85 16.44 -25.42 -13.58
CA SER A 85 15.24 -26.01 -14.17
C SER A 85 14.00 -25.48 -13.47
N LEU A 86 12.99 -25.08 -14.23
CA LEU A 86 11.70 -24.60 -13.78
C LEU A 86 10.62 -25.58 -14.20
N PHE A 87 9.81 -26.05 -13.26
CA PHE A 87 8.69 -26.99 -13.49
C PHE A 87 9.04 -28.21 -14.35
N GLY A 88 10.28 -28.69 -14.23
CA GLY A 88 10.78 -29.83 -15.05
C GLY A 88 11.18 -29.45 -16.50
N PHE A 89 10.91 -28.22 -16.92
CA PHE A 89 11.22 -27.73 -18.27
C PHE A 89 12.39 -26.76 -18.24
N ALA A 90 13.06 -26.57 -19.37
CA ALA A 90 14.11 -25.61 -19.67
C ALA A 90 15.25 -25.47 -18.63
N THR A 91 16.42 -25.81 -19.02
CA THR A 91 17.64 -25.56 -18.25
C THR A 91 18.31 -24.27 -18.74
N LEU A 92 18.25 -23.23 -17.93
CA LEU A 92 19.02 -22.00 -18.16
C LEU A 92 20.42 -22.16 -17.56
N PRO A 93 21.50 -22.04 -18.35
CA PRO A 93 22.86 -22.13 -17.82
C PRO A 93 23.19 -20.86 -17.03
N LEU A 94 23.73 -21.02 -15.82
CA LEU A 94 24.28 -19.96 -15.01
C LEU A 94 25.81 -20.08 -14.97
N PRO A 95 26.59 -19.12 -15.47
CA PRO A 95 28.03 -19.29 -15.64
C PRO A 95 28.79 -19.47 -14.33
N VAL A 96 28.65 -18.57 -13.38
CA VAL A 96 29.12 -18.70 -12.00
C VAL A 96 28.08 -18.08 -11.10
N PHE A 97 27.56 -18.85 -10.18
CA PHE A 97 26.48 -18.41 -9.32
C PHE A 97 26.79 -18.73 -7.87
N SER A 98 26.44 -17.81 -6.99
CA SER A 98 26.52 -18.06 -5.55
C SER A 98 25.37 -17.39 -4.83
N HIS A 99 24.82 -18.10 -3.84
CA HIS A 99 23.80 -17.53 -2.94
C HIS A 99 24.12 -17.88 -1.49
N SER A 100 23.51 -17.12 -0.59
CA SER A 100 23.60 -17.42 0.84
C SER A 100 22.58 -18.48 1.24
N VAL A 101 22.94 -19.29 2.20
CA VAL A 101 22.13 -20.33 2.80
C VAL A 101 22.06 -20.04 4.29
N GLY A 102 21.09 -19.27 4.70
CA GLY A 102 20.93 -18.91 6.11
C GLY A 102 19.97 -17.74 6.29
N ALA A 103 19.50 -17.51 7.52
CA ALA A 103 18.68 -16.36 7.89
C ALA A 103 19.48 -15.02 7.90
N GLY A 104 20.72 -15.04 7.41
CA GLY A 104 21.57 -13.84 7.33
C GLY A 104 21.23 -12.94 6.15
N ASN A 105 21.57 -11.66 6.28
CA ASN A 105 21.40 -10.60 5.26
C ASN A 105 22.36 -10.79 4.08
N ALA A 106 22.14 -11.78 3.25
CA ALA A 106 23.06 -12.08 2.16
C ALA A 106 22.48 -11.74 0.81
N SER A 107 23.32 -11.14 -0.01
CA SER A 107 23.02 -10.79 -1.41
C SER A 107 22.96 -12.02 -2.29
N GLY A 108 22.08 -12.02 -3.30
CA GLY A 108 21.96 -13.12 -4.25
C GLY A 108 20.84 -12.93 -5.28
N LEU A 109 20.84 -13.83 -6.26
CA LEU A 109 19.80 -13.91 -7.26
C LEU A 109 18.52 -14.44 -6.61
N LEU A 110 17.40 -13.79 -6.88
CA LEU A 110 16.07 -14.25 -6.49
C LEU A 110 15.46 -15.08 -7.62
N ALA A 111 14.30 -15.70 -7.35
CA ALA A 111 13.60 -16.48 -8.34
C ALA A 111 13.26 -15.62 -9.58
N PRO A 112 13.64 -16.05 -10.78
CA PRO A 112 13.26 -15.36 -12.00
C PRO A 112 11.76 -15.47 -12.24
N ALA A 113 11.18 -14.43 -12.86
CA ALA A 113 9.81 -14.46 -13.32
C ALA A 113 9.77 -14.45 -14.85
N ILE A 114 8.86 -15.25 -15.42
CA ILE A 114 8.61 -15.30 -16.86
C ILE A 114 7.13 -14.98 -17.06
N ARG A 115 6.85 -14.03 -17.94
CA ARG A 115 5.50 -13.62 -18.33
C ARG A 115 5.40 -13.53 -19.84
N TYR A 116 4.18 -13.55 -20.34
CA TYR A 116 3.86 -13.27 -21.73
C TYR A 116 2.71 -12.27 -21.77
N ASP A 117 2.84 -11.22 -22.52
CA ASP A 117 1.77 -10.33 -22.90
C ASP A 117 1.80 -10.04 -24.40
N ALA A 118 0.63 -9.70 -24.97
CA ALA A 118 0.49 -9.48 -26.42
C ALA A 118 1.21 -8.23 -26.93
N VAL A 119 1.65 -7.34 -26.04
CA VAL A 119 2.23 -6.02 -26.37
C VAL A 119 3.75 -6.05 -26.31
N ASN A 120 4.32 -6.73 -25.31
CA ASN A 120 5.77 -6.80 -25.07
C ASN A 120 6.38 -8.17 -25.38
N GLY A 121 5.54 -9.17 -25.74
CA GLY A 121 5.97 -10.54 -25.98
C GLY A 121 6.32 -11.29 -24.70
N PHE A 122 7.30 -12.17 -24.78
CA PHE A 122 7.84 -12.83 -23.60
C PHE A 122 8.72 -11.87 -22.79
N GLU A 123 8.50 -11.86 -21.49
CA GLU A 123 9.29 -11.13 -20.51
C GLU A 123 10.03 -12.09 -19.60
N VAL A 124 11.31 -11.83 -19.38
CA VAL A 124 12.13 -12.50 -18.35
C VAL A 124 12.63 -11.43 -17.39
N ALA A 125 12.23 -11.54 -16.13
CA ALA A 125 12.70 -10.67 -15.05
C ALA A 125 13.68 -11.44 -14.16
N LEU A 126 14.86 -10.86 -13.92
CA LEU A 126 15.96 -11.50 -13.17
C LEU A 126 16.31 -10.65 -11.94
N PRO A 127 15.57 -10.75 -10.83
CA PRO A 127 15.84 -9.94 -9.65
C PRO A 127 17.11 -10.37 -8.93
N TYR A 128 17.98 -9.43 -8.63
CA TYR A 128 19.15 -9.60 -7.78
C TYR A 128 19.02 -8.75 -6.53
N TYR A 129 19.08 -9.39 -5.39
CA TYR A 129 19.00 -8.78 -4.07
C TYR A 129 20.39 -8.43 -3.54
N PHE A 130 20.58 -7.18 -3.14
CA PHE A 130 21.77 -6.68 -2.47
C PHE A 130 21.42 -6.35 -1.02
N SER A 131 21.98 -7.09 -0.08
CA SER A 131 21.97 -6.71 1.32
C SER A 131 23.02 -5.63 1.56
N LEU A 132 22.57 -4.44 1.96
CA LEU A 132 23.45 -3.32 2.30
C LEU A 132 23.70 -3.20 3.81
N GLY A 133 23.01 -4.04 4.60
CA GLY A 133 23.10 -4.08 6.05
C GLY A 133 21.88 -4.76 6.68
N PRO A 134 21.79 -4.83 8.00
CA PRO A 134 20.71 -5.52 8.68
C PRO A 134 19.34 -4.86 8.50
N ASN A 135 19.31 -3.59 8.12
CA ASN A 135 18.09 -2.77 8.06
C ASN A 135 17.90 -2.06 6.72
N ARG A 136 18.66 -2.40 5.68
CA ARG A 136 18.56 -1.80 4.36
C ARG A 136 18.99 -2.75 3.26
N ASP A 137 18.30 -2.69 2.14
CA ASP A 137 18.57 -3.51 0.98
C ASP A 137 18.21 -2.81 -0.33
N VAL A 138 18.75 -3.35 -1.42
CA VAL A 138 18.41 -2.96 -2.80
C VAL A 138 18.10 -4.24 -3.58
N THR A 139 17.01 -4.22 -4.33
CA THR A 139 16.73 -5.25 -5.34
C THR A 139 16.76 -4.62 -6.72
N VAL A 140 17.63 -5.11 -7.59
CA VAL A 140 17.72 -4.66 -8.98
C VAL A 140 17.19 -5.77 -9.88
N THR A 141 16.23 -5.43 -10.73
CA THR A 141 15.56 -6.40 -11.61
C THR A 141 15.62 -5.90 -13.05
N PRO A 142 16.53 -6.41 -13.89
CA PRO A 142 16.42 -6.24 -15.32
C PRO A 142 15.24 -7.04 -15.86
N HIS A 143 14.43 -6.41 -16.70
CA HIS A 143 13.34 -6.99 -17.45
C HIS A 143 13.74 -7.02 -18.93
N VAL A 144 13.79 -8.17 -19.52
CA VAL A 144 14.11 -8.38 -20.94
C VAL A 144 12.86 -8.88 -21.65
N PHE A 145 12.51 -8.20 -22.73
CA PHE A 145 11.30 -8.49 -23.53
C PHE A 145 11.71 -8.94 -24.93
N THR A 146 10.84 -9.70 -25.61
CA THR A 146 11.06 -10.06 -27.02
C THR A 146 10.66 -8.95 -27.97
N ASP A 147 9.60 -8.18 -27.65
CA ASP A 147 9.01 -7.19 -28.53
C ASP A 147 9.09 -5.75 -27.96
N ALA A 148 9.90 -5.55 -26.92
CA ALA A 148 10.19 -4.26 -26.33
C ALA A 148 11.66 -4.15 -25.89
N LEU A 149 12.16 -2.90 -25.75
CA LEU A 149 13.49 -2.67 -25.20
C LEU A 149 13.54 -3.02 -23.70
N PRO A 150 14.73 -3.41 -23.20
CA PRO A 150 14.89 -3.78 -21.81
C PRO A 150 14.51 -2.64 -20.85
N MET A 151 13.93 -3.00 -19.71
CA MET A 151 13.60 -2.10 -18.63
C MET A 151 14.35 -2.50 -17.37
N LEU A 152 14.80 -1.54 -16.59
CA LEU A 152 15.41 -1.77 -15.29
C LEU A 152 14.45 -1.34 -14.19
N ARG A 153 14.18 -2.22 -13.23
CA ARG A 153 13.55 -1.92 -11.95
C ARG A 153 14.59 -1.93 -10.85
N ALA A 154 14.59 -0.92 -9.98
CA ALA A 154 15.38 -0.89 -8.76
C ALA A 154 14.47 -0.56 -7.58
N GLU A 155 14.55 -1.34 -6.52
CA GLU A 155 13.80 -1.13 -5.27
C GLU A 155 14.77 -1.02 -4.10
N TYR A 156 14.75 0.12 -3.42
CA TYR A 156 15.48 0.34 -2.17
C TYR A 156 14.52 0.33 -1.00
N ARG A 157 14.86 -0.38 0.07
CA ARG A 157 14.12 -0.41 1.33
C ARG A 157 15.03 -0.14 2.50
N GLN A 158 14.52 0.62 3.45
CA GLN A 158 15.25 0.88 4.69
C GLN A 158 14.31 0.92 5.87
N LEU A 159 14.70 0.22 6.93
CA LEU A 159 14.15 0.34 8.28
C LEU A 159 15.08 1.22 9.10
N THR A 160 14.52 2.21 9.79
CA THR A 160 15.22 3.10 10.71
C THR A 160 14.73 2.86 12.15
N GLY A 161 15.36 3.47 13.13
CA GLY A 161 14.92 3.34 14.53
C GLY A 161 13.50 3.86 14.80
N ASN A 162 12.98 4.72 13.94
CA ASN A 162 11.67 5.36 14.11
C ASN A 162 10.73 5.21 12.91
N GLY A 163 11.09 4.41 11.91
CA GLY A 163 10.22 4.24 10.74
C GLY A 163 10.82 3.41 9.63
N ALA A 164 10.12 3.35 8.52
CA ALA A 164 10.55 2.64 7.33
C ALA A 164 10.17 3.40 6.07
N PHE A 165 10.95 3.24 5.01
CA PHE A 165 10.61 3.73 3.69
C PHE A 165 11.09 2.78 2.59
N ARG A 166 10.42 2.90 1.45
CA ARG A 166 10.71 2.17 0.22
C ARG A 166 10.70 3.16 -0.94
N VAL A 167 11.65 2.98 -1.85
CA VAL A 167 11.70 3.70 -3.12
C VAL A 167 11.87 2.68 -4.23
N THR A 168 10.96 2.67 -5.21
CA THR A 168 11.00 1.80 -6.38
C THR A 168 11.04 2.66 -7.63
N GLY A 169 12.05 2.46 -8.47
CA GLY A 169 12.18 3.13 -9.75
C GLY A 169 12.13 2.14 -10.90
N TYR A 170 11.51 2.55 -12.00
CA TYR A 170 11.51 1.83 -13.28
C TYR A 170 12.06 2.76 -14.34
N GLY A 171 12.88 2.26 -15.24
CA GLY A 171 13.42 3.05 -16.32
C GLY A 171 13.71 2.23 -17.57
N THR A 172 13.41 2.79 -18.72
CA THR A 172 13.73 2.26 -20.04
C THR A 172 13.97 3.38 -21.02
N TYR A 173 14.63 3.09 -22.12
CA TYR A 173 14.79 4.00 -23.24
C TYR A 173 13.98 3.43 -24.43
N SER A 174 12.81 3.97 -24.69
CA SER A 174 11.89 3.43 -25.67
C SER A 174 11.12 4.52 -26.41
N ARG A 175 10.46 4.14 -27.52
CA ARG A 175 9.60 5.06 -28.26
C ARG A 175 8.45 5.53 -27.38
N ARG A 176 8.17 6.82 -27.44
CA ARG A 176 7.04 7.44 -26.75
C ARG A 176 5.79 7.33 -27.64
N SER A 177 4.76 6.70 -27.12
CA SER A 177 3.45 6.69 -27.75
C SER A 177 2.55 7.64 -26.96
N ASP A 178 2.29 8.81 -27.48
CA ASP A 178 1.55 9.86 -26.76
C ASP A 178 0.03 9.75 -26.91
N ASP A 179 -0.50 8.96 -27.85
CA ASP A 179 -1.92 9.01 -28.16
C ASP A 179 -2.61 7.64 -28.27
N PHE A 180 -3.47 7.37 -27.28
CA PHE A 180 -4.55 6.39 -27.40
C PHE A 180 -5.81 6.97 -28.08
N VAL A 181 -5.85 8.24 -28.43
CA VAL A 181 -7.06 8.98 -28.84
C VAL A 181 -7.13 9.22 -30.35
N SER A 182 -6.03 9.09 -31.07
CA SER A 182 -6.04 9.22 -32.53
C SER A 182 -6.31 7.88 -33.20
N PRO A 183 -7.24 7.78 -34.17
CA PRO A 183 -7.42 6.59 -35.00
C PRO A 183 -6.17 6.24 -35.85
N THR A 184 -5.24 7.15 -35.97
CA THR A 184 -3.87 6.95 -36.42
C THR A 184 -2.95 7.39 -35.28
N PRO A 185 -2.46 6.47 -34.43
CA PRO A 185 -1.50 6.85 -33.41
C PRO A 185 -0.26 7.41 -34.07
N ALA A 186 -0.03 8.70 -33.90
CA ALA A 186 1.26 9.30 -34.22
C ALA A 186 2.26 8.70 -33.22
N VAL A 187 2.83 7.56 -33.56
CA VAL A 187 4.01 7.04 -32.86
C VAL A 187 5.08 8.08 -33.17
N SER A 188 5.45 8.87 -32.16
CA SER A 188 6.65 9.68 -32.31
C SER A 188 7.78 8.68 -32.49
N ASP A 189 8.48 8.77 -33.62
CA ASP A 189 9.67 7.92 -33.89
C ASP A 189 10.83 8.24 -32.96
N GLU A 190 10.64 9.16 -32.04
CA GLU A 190 11.65 9.65 -31.13
C GLU A 190 11.75 8.72 -29.90
N TYR A 191 12.94 8.18 -29.70
CA TYR A 191 13.28 7.45 -28.50
C TYR A 191 13.53 8.42 -27.35
N ALA A 192 12.91 8.17 -26.22
CA ALA A 192 13.07 8.97 -25.01
C ALA A 192 13.27 8.08 -23.79
N PHE A 193 13.86 8.64 -22.76
CA PHE A 193 13.86 8.02 -21.45
C PHE A 193 12.44 8.03 -20.90
N ARG A 194 11.97 6.87 -20.46
CA ARG A 194 10.67 6.67 -19.84
C ARG A 194 10.84 5.98 -18.52
N GLY A 195 10.06 6.39 -17.53
CA GLY A 195 10.21 5.82 -16.20
C GLY A 195 9.03 6.09 -15.29
N TYR A 196 9.09 5.43 -14.15
CA TYR A 196 8.14 5.57 -13.06
C TYR A 196 8.88 5.50 -11.73
N LEU A 197 8.49 6.37 -10.80
CA LEU A 197 8.98 6.39 -9.44
C LEU A 197 7.82 6.20 -8.47
N ASP A 198 7.98 5.24 -7.55
CA ASP A 198 7.07 4.97 -6.43
C ASP A 198 7.90 5.01 -5.14
N ALA A 199 7.56 5.93 -4.25
CA ALA A 199 8.19 6.03 -2.94
C ALA A 199 7.12 6.11 -1.86
N ALA A 200 7.31 5.42 -0.75
CA ALA A 200 6.43 5.48 0.40
C ALA A 200 7.22 5.30 1.70
N GLY A 201 6.81 6.04 2.72
CA GLY A 201 7.45 5.95 4.02
C GLY A 201 6.54 6.40 5.16
N ARG A 202 6.84 5.90 6.35
CA ARG A 202 6.21 6.29 7.60
C ARG A 202 7.23 6.33 8.72
N PHE A 203 7.20 7.40 9.50
CA PHE A 203 8.10 7.63 10.64
C PHE A 203 7.29 8.07 11.85
N GLN A 204 7.58 7.44 12.97
CA GLN A 204 7.09 7.84 14.28
C GLN A 204 8.14 8.79 14.90
N LEU A 205 7.81 10.07 15.03
CA LEU A 205 8.76 11.08 15.53
C LEU A 205 8.89 11.00 17.04
N ASP A 206 7.75 10.79 17.72
CA ASP A 206 7.62 10.55 19.15
C ASP A 206 6.34 9.72 19.42
N PRO A 207 5.96 9.38 20.67
CA PRO A 207 4.76 8.57 20.93
C PRO A 207 3.46 9.11 20.34
N ASN A 208 3.38 10.41 20.07
CA ASN A 208 2.17 11.08 19.63
C ASN A 208 2.23 11.51 18.17
N TRP A 209 3.42 11.87 17.66
CA TRP A 209 3.59 12.42 16.33
C TRP A 209 4.09 11.40 15.32
N SER A 210 3.44 11.34 14.18
CA SER A 210 3.90 10.58 13.02
C SER A 210 3.86 11.40 11.74
N ILE A 211 4.77 11.07 10.83
CA ILE A 211 4.78 11.59 9.46
C ILE A 211 4.75 10.41 8.50
N SER A 212 3.93 10.50 7.48
CA SER A 212 3.88 9.52 6.39
C SER A 212 3.73 10.22 5.06
N GLY A 213 4.19 9.56 4.01
CA GLY A 213 4.04 10.09 2.67
C GLY A 213 4.18 9.01 1.62
N SER A 214 3.62 9.30 0.45
CA SER A 214 3.83 8.52 -0.77
C SER A 214 3.98 9.45 -1.96
N MET A 215 4.87 9.07 -2.88
CA MET A 215 5.12 9.76 -4.13
C MET A 215 5.07 8.74 -5.27
N ARG A 216 4.28 9.06 -6.29
CA ARG A 216 4.10 8.23 -7.49
C ARG A 216 4.11 9.15 -8.69
N VAL A 217 5.14 9.06 -9.51
CA VAL A 217 5.34 9.93 -10.67
C VAL A 217 5.74 9.11 -11.88
N ALA A 218 5.06 9.28 -12.99
CA ALA A 218 5.37 8.66 -14.27
C ALA A 218 5.85 9.73 -15.28
N SER A 219 6.76 9.36 -16.13
CA SER A 219 7.27 10.22 -17.22
C SER A 219 6.20 10.56 -18.26
N ASP A 220 5.26 9.66 -18.46
CA ASP A 220 4.19 9.77 -19.43
C ASP A 220 2.97 8.90 -19.04
N ARG A 221 1.85 9.14 -19.69
CA ARG A 221 0.56 8.51 -19.39
C ARG A 221 0.50 7.01 -19.67
N THR A 222 1.31 6.54 -20.60
CA THR A 222 1.19 5.19 -21.14
C THR A 222 2.17 4.22 -20.50
N PHE A 223 3.20 4.72 -19.80
CA PHE A 223 4.30 3.93 -19.27
C PHE A 223 3.82 2.78 -18.36
N LEU A 224 2.96 3.08 -17.37
CA LEU A 224 2.51 2.08 -16.41
C LEU A 224 1.69 0.96 -17.06
N ARG A 225 0.80 1.33 -17.99
CA ARG A 225 -0.03 0.35 -18.71
C ARG A 225 0.76 -0.44 -19.74
N ARG A 226 1.70 0.23 -20.43
CA ARG A 226 2.56 -0.40 -21.44
C ARG A 226 3.36 -1.57 -20.86
N TYR A 227 3.87 -1.43 -19.63
CA TYR A 227 4.71 -2.42 -18.98
C TYR A 227 3.98 -3.21 -17.88
N ASP A 228 2.65 -3.12 -17.82
CA ASP A 228 1.79 -3.81 -16.84
C ASP A 228 2.24 -3.61 -15.38
N ILE A 229 2.67 -2.37 -15.06
CA ILE A 229 3.11 -1.99 -13.71
C ILE A 229 1.89 -1.64 -12.84
N SER A 230 0.94 -0.88 -13.39
CA SER A 230 -0.31 -0.48 -12.73
C SER A 230 -1.36 -0.09 -13.77
N SER A 231 -2.63 -0.36 -13.45
CA SER A 231 -3.80 0.08 -14.23
C SER A 231 -4.37 1.42 -13.76
N ASP A 232 -3.74 2.08 -12.78
CA ASP A 232 -4.20 3.36 -12.27
C ASP A 232 -4.23 4.42 -13.36
N ASP A 233 -5.29 5.22 -13.37
CA ASP A 233 -5.47 6.36 -14.27
C ASP A 233 -5.09 7.70 -13.62
N ARG A 234 -4.83 7.69 -12.30
CA ARG A 234 -4.37 8.82 -11.50
C ARG A 234 -3.35 8.39 -10.47
N LEU A 235 -2.24 9.10 -10.39
CA LEU A 235 -1.19 8.86 -9.41
C LEU A 235 -1.33 9.89 -8.30
N ARG A 236 -1.73 9.42 -7.12
CA ARG A 236 -1.86 10.24 -5.93
C ARG A 236 -0.53 10.29 -5.17
N ASN A 237 -0.05 11.50 -4.95
CA ASN A 237 1.06 11.81 -4.08
C ASN A 237 0.49 12.41 -2.79
N ASN A 238 0.98 12.00 -1.64
CA ASN A 238 0.49 12.54 -0.39
C ASN A 238 1.60 12.69 0.64
N ILE A 239 1.45 13.69 1.49
CA ILE A 239 2.18 13.85 2.74
C ILE A 239 1.17 14.06 3.85
N ARG A 240 1.38 13.40 4.99
CA ARG A 240 0.53 13.50 6.16
C ARG A 240 1.37 13.63 7.42
N VAL A 241 1.06 14.62 8.23
CA VAL A 241 1.58 14.78 9.58
C VAL A 241 0.42 14.63 10.55
N GLU A 242 0.55 13.72 11.49
CA GLU A 242 -0.49 13.42 12.47
C GLU A 242 0.06 13.52 13.89
N ARG A 243 -0.74 14.12 14.76
CA ARG A 243 -0.59 14.02 16.20
C ARG A 243 -1.81 13.35 16.78
N ILE A 244 -1.61 12.24 17.45
CA ILE A 244 -2.66 11.50 18.14
C ILE A 244 -2.32 11.51 19.63
N ASP A 245 -3.25 12.01 20.43
CA ASP A 245 -3.16 12.05 21.87
C ASP A 245 -4.41 11.37 22.45
N ARG A 246 -4.46 11.14 23.77
CA ARG A 246 -5.59 10.46 24.43
C ARG A 246 -6.95 11.07 24.03
N ASN A 247 -7.04 12.39 23.93
CA ASN A 247 -8.28 13.13 23.74
C ASN A 247 -8.24 14.10 22.56
N SER A 248 -7.21 14.03 21.71
CA SER A 248 -7.11 14.94 20.58
C SER A 248 -6.44 14.30 19.38
N LEU A 249 -6.90 14.68 18.20
CA LEU A 249 -6.30 14.36 16.91
C LEU A 249 -5.99 15.67 16.19
N LEU A 250 -4.78 15.80 15.68
CA LEU A 250 -4.43 16.81 14.69
C LEU A 250 -3.86 16.09 13.47
N SER A 251 -4.39 16.38 12.29
CA SER A 251 -3.89 15.83 11.03
C SER A 251 -3.73 16.96 10.02
N ILE A 252 -2.56 17.07 9.42
CA ILE A 252 -2.24 17.99 8.33
C ILE A 252 -1.88 17.14 7.14
N ASN A 253 -2.57 17.35 6.02
CA ASN A 253 -2.42 16.54 4.82
C ASN A 253 -2.20 17.42 3.60
N GLY A 254 -1.35 16.96 2.70
CA GLY A 254 -1.18 17.52 1.36
C GLY A 254 -1.26 16.41 0.32
N TRP A 255 -1.92 16.68 -0.79
CA TRP A 255 -2.03 15.76 -1.92
C TRP A 255 -1.70 16.49 -3.22
N ALA A 256 -1.01 15.79 -4.11
CA ALA A 256 -0.85 16.17 -5.49
C ALA A 256 -1.25 14.98 -6.36
N VAL A 257 -2.01 15.22 -7.42
CA VAL A 257 -2.51 14.16 -8.29
C VAL A 257 -1.96 14.38 -9.69
N GLN A 258 -1.24 13.39 -10.21
CA GLN A 258 -0.85 13.33 -11.63
C GLN A 258 -1.88 12.50 -12.39
N THR A 259 -2.49 13.07 -13.43
CA THR A 259 -3.42 12.34 -14.29
C THR A 259 -2.68 11.56 -15.39
N LEU A 260 -3.17 10.34 -15.66
CA LEU A 260 -2.73 9.49 -16.77
C LEU A 260 -3.86 9.31 -17.80
N ARG A 261 -4.96 10.07 -17.67
CA ARG A 261 -6.12 10.00 -18.56
C ARG A 261 -5.82 10.67 -19.90
N PRO A 262 -6.24 10.07 -21.01
CA PRO A 262 -5.95 10.60 -22.34
C PRO A 262 -6.67 11.91 -22.66
N THR A 263 -7.80 12.20 -22.00
CA THR A 263 -8.64 13.38 -22.24
C THR A 263 -8.24 14.61 -21.43
N GLU A 264 -7.28 14.48 -20.50
CA GLU A 264 -6.85 15.55 -19.63
C GLU A 264 -5.43 15.99 -20.00
N ASP A 265 -5.05 17.21 -19.65
CA ASP A 265 -3.75 17.79 -19.98
C ASP A 265 -2.56 16.93 -19.52
N GLN A 266 -1.58 16.85 -20.40
CA GLN A 266 -0.52 15.86 -20.42
C GLN A 266 0.32 15.80 -19.14
N GLY A 267 0.11 14.77 -18.31
CA GLY A 267 1.03 14.36 -17.26
C GLY A 267 1.28 15.40 -16.15
N HIS A 268 0.51 16.49 -16.17
CA HIS A 268 0.60 17.57 -15.22
C HIS A 268 -0.13 17.24 -13.91
N VAL A 269 0.18 17.97 -12.87
CA VAL A 269 -0.53 17.86 -11.61
C VAL A 269 -1.97 18.31 -11.82
N GLU A 270 -2.93 17.38 -11.76
CA GLU A 270 -4.36 17.64 -11.95
C GLU A 270 -4.91 18.54 -10.84
N ALA A 271 -4.51 18.28 -9.60
CA ALA A 271 -4.94 19.04 -8.44
C ALA A 271 -3.91 19.02 -7.32
N LEU A 272 -3.78 20.15 -6.64
CA LEU A 272 -3.11 20.28 -5.36
C LEU A 272 -4.19 20.39 -4.27
N VAL A 273 -4.09 19.55 -3.25
CA VAL A 273 -5.04 19.56 -2.13
C VAL A 273 -4.25 19.67 -0.83
N ALA A 274 -4.60 20.66 -0.02
CA ALA A 274 -4.08 20.79 1.32
C ALA A 274 -5.23 20.85 2.32
N GLY A 275 -5.11 20.13 3.42
CA GLY A 275 -6.15 20.10 4.44
C GLY A 275 -5.60 19.83 5.82
N ASN A 276 -6.30 20.33 6.82
CA ASN A 276 -6.06 20.00 8.21
C ASN A 276 -7.35 19.52 8.88
N SER A 277 -7.21 18.72 9.90
CA SER A 277 -8.29 18.32 10.78
C SER A 277 -7.77 18.31 12.21
N MET A 278 -8.51 18.95 13.09
CA MET A 278 -8.24 18.97 14.53
C MET A 278 -9.52 18.61 15.26
N ALA A 279 -9.48 17.61 16.10
CA ALA A 279 -10.64 17.12 16.85
C ALA A 279 -10.25 16.85 18.32
N PRO A 280 -10.08 17.90 19.14
CA PRO A 280 -9.93 17.71 20.57
C PRO A 280 -11.26 17.28 21.20
N ARG A 281 -11.20 16.30 22.07
CA ARG A 281 -12.30 15.84 22.91
C ARG A 281 -11.98 16.24 24.35
N PHE A 282 -12.76 17.13 24.87
CA PHE A 282 -12.66 17.49 26.26
C PHE A 282 -13.41 16.44 27.09
N GLY A 283 -12.71 15.81 28.03
CA GLY A 283 -13.25 14.80 28.93
C GLY A 283 -14.42 15.30 29.74
N GLN A 284 -14.73 14.65 30.87
CA GLN A 284 -15.88 15.01 31.70
C GLN A 284 -16.02 16.52 31.87
N SER A 285 -17.09 17.06 31.28
CA SER A 285 -17.37 18.47 31.30
C SER A 285 -17.67 18.97 32.71
N LEU A 286 -17.29 20.22 32.97
CA LEU A 286 -17.72 20.99 34.15
C LEU A 286 -19.25 21.15 34.22
N VAL A 287 -19.97 20.90 33.11
CA VAL A 287 -21.42 21.02 33.04
C VAL A 287 -22.04 19.62 33.07
N GLU A 288 -22.66 19.24 34.17
CA GLU A 288 -23.50 18.02 34.34
C GLU A 288 -22.83 16.67 33.98
N GLY A 289 -21.48 16.62 33.80
CA GLY A 289 -20.77 15.40 33.44
C GLY A 289 -20.90 15.01 31.96
N GLY A 290 -21.32 15.93 31.08
CA GLY A 290 -21.35 15.70 29.64
C GLY A 290 -19.97 15.78 29.00
N ARG A 291 -19.88 15.48 27.72
CA ARG A 291 -18.64 15.50 26.94
C ARG A 291 -18.74 16.51 25.79
N PHE A 292 -17.73 17.34 25.66
CA PHE A 292 -17.56 18.23 24.52
C PHE A 292 -16.60 17.63 23.49
N GLU A 293 -16.91 17.85 22.22
CA GLU A 293 -16.05 17.60 21.08
C GLU A 293 -16.03 18.84 20.20
N LEU A 294 -14.85 19.44 20.03
CA LEU A 294 -14.61 20.50 19.06
C LEU A 294 -13.95 19.90 17.83
N GLN A 295 -14.46 20.18 16.64
CA GLN A 295 -13.82 19.79 15.40
C GLN A 295 -13.55 21.04 14.57
N LEU A 296 -12.30 21.19 14.14
CA LEU A 296 -11.86 22.20 13.19
C LEU A 296 -11.34 21.49 11.95
N ASN A 297 -11.74 21.93 10.79
CA ASN A 297 -11.28 21.37 9.52
C ASN A 297 -11.12 22.48 8.49
N SER A 298 -10.08 22.39 7.69
CA SER A 298 -9.94 23.18 6.48
C SER A 298 -9.50 22.32 5.31
N LEU A 299 -9.87 22.72 4.11
CA LEU A 299 -9.51 22.08 2.86
C LEU A 299 -9.35 23.15 1.79
N ALA A 300 -8.27 23.09 1.03
CA ALA A 300 -8.04 23.91 -0.14
C ALA A 300 -7.71 22.98 -1.32
N ILE A 301 -8.43 23.12 -2.43
CA ILE A 301 -8.23 22.38 -3.67
C ILE A 301 -7.93 23.41 -4.74
N GLY A 302 -6.73 23.32 -5.35
CA GLY A 302 -6.34 24.08 -6.53
C GLY A 302 -6.16 23.12 -7.72
N ARG A 303 -6.80 23.42 -8.85
CA ARG A 303 -6.78 22.59 -10.06
C ARG A 303 -6.06 23.31 -11.20
N ALA A 304 -5.39 22.56 -12.06
CA ALA A 304 -4.80 23.11 -13.29
C ALA A 304 -5.90 23.57 -14.27
N SER A 305 -7.04 22.91 -14.26
CA SER A 305 -8.27 23.32 -14.95
C SER A 305 -9.47 22.82 -14.15
N GLY A 306 -10.46 23.67 -13.95
CA GLY A 306 -11.64 23.35 -13.15
C GLY A 306 -11.85 24.31 -11.99
N GLN A 307 -12.89 24.09 -11.23
CA GLN A 307 -13.27 24.89 -10.09
C GLN A 307 -12.28 24.73 -8.94
N ASP A 308 -11.76 25.81 -8.42
CA ASP A 308 -10.99 25.86 -7.20
C ASP A 308 -11.92 26.03 -6.00
N THR A 309 -11.63 25.32 -4.92
CA THR A 309 -12.47 25.32 -3.72
C THR A 309 -11.62 25.40 -2.47
N GLN A 310 -11.93 26.36 -1.63
CA GLN A 310 -11.40 26.50 -0.28
C GLN A 310 -12.57 26.41 0.69
N ARG A 311 -12.43 25.60 1.74
CA ARG A 311 -13.43 25.52 2.80
C ARG A 311 -12.78 25.42 4.17
N ALA A 312 -13.46 25.96 5.17
CA ALA A 312 -13.13 25.76 6.57
C ALA A 312 -14.41 25.57 7.37
N PHE A 313 -14.39 24.73 8.38
CA PHE A 313 -15.48 24.66 9.33
C PHE A 313 -15.00 24.49 10.77
N ALA A 314 -15.82 24.96 11.68
CA ALA A 314 -15.74 24.67 13.10
C ALA A 314 -17.06 24.08 13.57
N SER A 315 -17.01 22.97 14.28
CA SER A 315 -18.19 22.38 14.91
C SER A 315 -17.95 22.09 16.39
N LEU A 316 -19.00 22.25 17.17
CA LEU A 316 -19.03 21.93 18.59
C LEU A 316 -20.18 20.94 18.82
N ARG A 317 -19.87 19.84 19.47
CA ARG A 317 -20.82 18.84 19.89
C ARG A 317 -20.73 18.68 21.41
N TYR A 318 -21.90 18.67 22.04
CA TYR A 318 -22.06 18.33 23.46
C TYR A 318 -22.96 17.12 23.60
N ASP A 319 -22.50 16.09 24.27
CA ASP A 319 -23.24 14.87 24.58
C ASP A 319 -23.39 14.73 26.09
N LEU A 320 -24.62 14.75 26.60
CA LEU A 320 -24.97 14.45 27.98
C LEU A 320 -25.62 13.07 28.06
N ARG A 321 -24.93 12.12 28.65
CA ARG A 321 -25.40 10.74 28.82
C ARG A 321 -25.87 10.51 30.23
N LYS A 322 -27.11 10.06 30.40
CA LYS A 322 -27.71 9.69 31.67
C LYS A 322 -28.25 8.25 31.59
N LEU A 323 -28.11 7.53 32.70
CA LEU A 323 -28.70 6.21 32.88
C LEU A 323 -29.93 6.38 33.79
N THR A 324 -31.07 5.87 33.36
CA THR A 324 -32.29 5.88 34.18
C THR A 324 -32.29 4.69 35.16
N ALA A 325 -33.15 4.74 36.19
CA ALA A 325 -33.30 3.68 37.15
C ALA A 325 -33.80 2.34 36.49
N TRP A 326 -34.40 2.39 35.29
CA TRP A 326 -34.88 1.23 34.54
C TRP A 326 -33.83 0.70 33.55
N GLY A 327 -32.57 1.20 33.60
CA GLY A 327 -31.46 0.76 32.74
C GLY A 327 -31.50 1.35 31.33
N GLN A 328 -32.34 2.35 31.08
CA GLN A 328 -32.33 3.07 29.82
C GLN A 328 -31.14 4.05 29.79
N GLU A 329 -30.37 4.03 28.71
CA GLU A 329 -29.33 4.98 28.40
C GLU A 329 -29.93 6.10 27.53
N ILE A 330 -30.00 7.32 28.06
CA ILE A 330 -30.49 8.50 27.34
C ILE A 330 -29.29 9.41 27.07
N THR A 331 -29.08 9.74 25.80
CA THR A 331 -28.06 10.72 25.38
C THR A 331 -28.74 11.92 24.78
N LEU A 332 -28.55 13.07 25.38
CA LEU A 332 -28.93 14.38 24.83
C LEU A 332 -27.73 14.94 24.07
N THR A 333 -27.93 15.29 22.81
CA THR A 333 -26.89 15.87 21.96
C THR A 333 -27.31 17.28 21.52
N ALA A 334 -26.41 18.24 21.71
CA ALA A 334 -26.48 19.54 21.06
C ALA A 334 -25.31 19.68 20.11
N TYR A 335 -25.57 20.08 18.89
CA TYR A 335 -24.59 20.20 17.81
C TYR A 335 -24.74 21.55 17.12
N GLY A 336 -23.60 22.21 16.92
CA GLY A 336 -23.50 23.43 16.12
C GLY A 336 -22.29 23.37 15.21
N ARG A 337 -22.43 23.89 13.98
CA ARG A 337 -21.36 23.96 12.99
C ARG A 337 -21.50 25.23 12.17
N GLY A 338 -20.36 25.91 11.94
CA GLY A 338 -20.23 26.99 10.99
C GLY A 338 -19.25 26.60 9.88
N ASP A 339 -19.63 26.82 8.64
CA ASP A 339 -18.83 26.57 7.44
C ASP A 339 -18.57 27.87 6.71
N LEU A 340 -17.36 28.00 6.16
CA LEU A 340 -16.93 29.05 5.25
C LEU A 340 -16.38 28.43 3.98
N TYR A 341 -16.79 28.95 2.84
CA TYR A 341 -16.36 28.53 1.52
C TYR A 341 -15.85 29.72 0.73
N ASN A 342 -14.88 29.51 -0.13
CA ASN A 342 -14.49 30.40 -1.20
C ASN A 342 -14.28 29.56 -2.47
N THR A 343 -14.90 29.94 -3.56
CA THR A 343 -14.86 29.20 -4.83
C THR A 343 -14.58 30.13 -5.99
N ASP A 344 -13.70 29.67 -6.88
CA ASP A 344 -13.32 30.35 -8.11
C ASP A 344 -13.51 29.39 -9.29
N ASP A 345 -13.66 29.94 -10.52
CA ASP A 345 -13.79 29.20 -11.77
C ASP A 345 -14.96 28.19 -11.81
N ILE A 346 -16.07 28.53 -11.16
CA ILE A 346 -17.27 27.67 -11.05
C ILE A 346 -17.85 27.26 -12.41
N ALA A 347 -17.63 28.07 -13.46
CA ALA A 347 -18.11 27.80 -14.83
C ALA A 347 -17.47 26.54 -15.43
N ALA A 348 -16.30 26.15 -14.96
CA ALA A 348 -15.62 24.93 -15.39
C ALA A 348 -16.32 23.64 -14.91
N THR A 349 -17.20 23.74 -13.88
CA THR A 349 -17.99 22.61 -13.40
C THR A 349 -19.32 22.54 -14.16
N SER A 350 -19.50 21.51 -14.97
CA SER A 350 -20.68 21.31 -15.82
C SER A 350 -21.97 21.04 -15.04
N GLN A 351 -21.85 20.40 -13.88
CA GLN A 351 -22.98 20.04 -13.01
C GLN A 351 -23.34 21.21 -12.08
N VAL A 352 -24.41 21.92 -12.41
CA VAL A 352 -24.89 23.10 -11.66
C VAL A 352 -25.14 22.80 -10.18
N SER A 353 -25.62 21.57 -9.85
CA SER A 353 -25.89 21.14 -8.49
C SER A 353 -24.64 20.98 -7.60
N TYR A 354 -23.44 20.93 -8.18
CA TYR A 354 -22.19 20.71 -7.46
C TYR A 354 -21.33 21.97 -7.33
N ARG A 355 -21.52 22.96 -8.22
CA ARG A 355 -20.60 24.09 -8.31
C ARG A 355 -20.79 25.18 -7.23
N GLY A 356 -22.01 25.34 -6.68
CA GLY A 356 -22.33 26.46 -5.79
C GLY A 356 -22.32 27.81 -6.51
N LEU A 357 -22.09 28.87 -5.73
CA LEU A 357 -21.92 30.24 -6.21
C LEU A 357 -20.47 30.69 -5.99
N GLU A 358 -19.96 31.48 -6.94
CA GLU A 358 -18.60 32.04 -6.89
C GLU A 358 -18.39 32.99 -5.72
N GLY A 359 -17.16 33.03 -5.21
CA GLY A 359 -16.73 33.87 -4.12
C GLY A 359 -17.03 33.30 -2.73
N PHE A 360 -17.06 34.20 -1.76
CA PHE A 360 -17.15 33.82 -0.35
C PHE A 360 -18.60 33.55 0.09
N ARG A 361 -18.82 32.39 0.74
CA ARG A 361 -20.11 31.94 1.25
C ARG A 361 -19.95 31.36 2.66
N GLY A 362 -20.97 31.56 3.49
CA GLY A 362 -21.04 31.04 4.85
C GLY A 362 -22.31 30.26 5.09
N ARG A 363 -22.23 29.25 5.92
CA ARG A 363 -23.35 28.41 6.33
C ARG A 363 -23.26 28.09 7.82
N ALA A 364 -24.41 28.05 8.50
CA ALA A 364 -24.51 27.61 9.88
C ALA A 364 -25.51 26.44 10.00
N ILE A 365 -25.12 25.41 10.72
CA ILE A 365 -25.91 24.20 10.94
C ILE A 365 -26.06 24.00 12.44
N GLY A 366 -27.30 23.65 12.89
CA GLY A 366 -27.58 23.29 14.27
C GLY A 366 -28.46 22.04 14.34
N ALA A 367 -28.28 21.24 15.36
CA ALA A 367 -29.14 20.11 15.62
C ALA A 367 -29.23 19.82 17.13
N LEU A 368 -30.42 19.40 17.56
CA LEU A 368 -30.66 18.84 18.88
C LEU A 368 -31.15 17.41 18.69
N ALA A 369 -30.62 16.48 19.48
CA ALA A 369 -31.06 15.10 19.40
C ALA A 369 -31.23 14.46 20.77
N ILE A 370 -32.18 13.55 20.85
CA ILE A 370 -32.38 12.63 21.96
C ILE A 370 -32.23 11.23 21.40
N ASP A 371 -31.27 10.47 21.93
CA ASP A 371 -31.03 9.06 21.61
C ASP A 371 -31.28 8.24 22.86
N MET A 372 -32.13 7.22 22.76
CA MET A 372 -32.43 6.29 23.86
C MET A 372 -32.07 4.87 23.42
N LYS A 373 -31.29 4.18 24.24
CA LYS A 373 -31.01 2.75 24.14
C LYS A 373 -31.47 2.03 25.40
N TRP A 374 -32.10 0.88 25.21
CA TRP A 374 -32.55 0.07 26.32
C TRP A 374 -31.97 -1.34 26.23
N PRO A 375 -30.79 -1.62 26.79
CA PRO A 375 -30.18 -2.93 26.76
C PRO A 375 -30.92 -3.89 27.71
N LEU A 376 -31.67 -4.82 27.13
CA LEU A 376 -32.38 -5.90 27.83
C LEU A 376 -31.56 -7.18 27.69
N ILE A 377 -31.30 -7.88 28.79
CA ILE A 377 -30.59 -9.15 28.82
C ILE A 377 -31.49 -10.18 29.46
N GLY A 378 -31.63 -11.34 28.84
CA GLY A 378 -32.43 -12.45 29.33
C GLY A 378 -31.91 -13.79 28.82
N GLU A 379 -32.35 -14.87 29.44
CA GLU A 379 -32.05 -16.22 29.00
C GLU A 379 -33.19 -16.75 28.13
N ALA A 380 -32.88 -17.17 26.91
CA ALA A 380 -33.82 -17.80 26.00
C ALA A 380 -33.08 -18.75 25.06
N PHE A 381 -33.76 -19.78 24.56
CA PHE A 381 -33.22 -20.74 23.57
C PHE A 381 -31.91 -21.42 23.96
N GLY A 382 -31.67 -21.59 25.27
CA GLY A 382 -30.44 -22.22 25.79
C GLY A 382 -29.23 -21.35 25.82
N GLY A 383 -29.38 -20.03 25.68
CA GLY A 383 -28.27 -19.05 25.73
C GLY A 383 -28.70 -17.69 26.27
N VAL A 384 -27.74 -16.83 26.56
CA VAL A 384 -27.97 -15.44 26.98
C VAL A 384 -28.30 -14.60 25.74
N GLN A 385 -29.49 -14.01 25.71
CA GLN A 385 -29.95 -13.11 24.65
C GLN A 385 -29.85 -11.66 25.12
N ARG A 386 -29.30 -10.79 24.23
CA ARG A 386 -29.28 -9.35 24.45
C ARG A 386 -30.08 -8.66 23.34
N ILE A 387 -31.12 -7.94 23.72
CA ILE A 387 -31.95 -7.12 22.82
C ILE A 387 -31.76 -5.67 23.25
N THR A 388 -31.37 -4.79 22.30
CA THR A 388 -31.13 -3.37 22.58
C THR A 388 -32.01 -2.51 21.66
N PRO A 389 -33.27 -2.27 21.98
CA PRO A 389 -34.09 -1.28 21.28
C PRO A 389 -33.40 0.08 21.32
N ARG A 390 -33.39 0.77 20.18
CA ARG A 390 -32.83 2.12 20.06
C ARG A 390 -33.83 3.02 19.35
N PHE A 391 -33.99 4.21 19.88
CA PHE A 391 -34.85 5.24 19.35
C PHE A 391 -34.14 6.58 19.34
N GLN A 392 -34.27 7.36 18.26
CA GLN A 392 -33.67 8.66 18.14
C GLN A 392 -34.65 9.67 17.55
N ILE A 393 -34.70 10.86 18.14
CA ILE A 393 -35.35 12.04 17.59
C ILE A 393 -34.25 13.09 17.33
N VAL A 394 -34.26 13.66 16.13
CA VAL A 394 -33.38 14.78 15.76
C VAL A 394 -34.24 15.94 15.28
N ALA A 395 -33.98 17.11 15.84
CA ALA A 395 -34.54 18.38 15.41
C ALA A 395 -33.42 19.25 14.83
N ALA A 396 -33.55 19.64 13.58
CA ALA A 396 -32.63 20.52 12.89
C ALA A 396 -33.41 21.48 11.97
N PRO A 397 -32.95 22.74 11.78
CA PRO A 397 -33.57 23.64 10.81
C PRO A 397 -33.34 23.10 9.39
N LYS A 398 -34.30 23.38 8.50
CA LYS A 398 -34.13 23.15 7.08
C LYS A 398 -33.09 24.13 6.53
N LEU A 399 -32.11 23.63 5.83
CA LEU A 399 -31.07 24.41 5.18
C LEU A 399 -31.11 24.20 3.68
N GLU A 400 -30.94 25.29 2.93
CA GLU A 400 -30.72 25.25 1.48
C GLU A 400 -29.23 25.32 1.21
N ASN A 401 -28.69 24.33 0.49
CA ASN A 401 -27.25 24.17 0.25
C ASN A 401 -26.83 24.56 -1.18
N PHE A 402 -27.71 25.25 -1.94
CA PHE A 402 -27.44 25.57 -3.35
C PHE A 402 -26.32 26.59 -3.55
N ASP A 403 -26.01 27.37 -2.54
CA ASP A 403 -25.02 28.46 -2.62
C ASP A 403 -23.59 27.98 -2.34
N VAL A 404 -23.43 26.77 -1.78
CA VAL A 404 -22.13 26.21 -1.43
C VAL A 404 -21.77 25.05 -2.37
N PRO A 405 -20.47 24.88 -2.70
CA PRO A 405 -20.06 23.77 -3.55
C PRO A 405 -20.33 22.42 -2.87
N ASN A 406 -20.84 21.49 -3.63
CA ASN A 406 -21.28 20.18 -3.16
C ASN A 406 -20.55 19.04 -3.88
N GLU A 407 -19.24 19.16 -4.02
CA GLU A 407 -18.40 18.20 -4.72
C GLU A 407 -18.33 16.83 -4.01
N ASP A 408 -18.53 16.82 -2.69
CA ASP A 408 -18.49 15.60 -1.86
C ASP A 408 -19.87 14.94 -1.71
N ALA A 409 -20.91 15.50 -2.32
CA ALA A 409 -22.26 14.95 -2.23
C ALA A 409 -22.35 13.60 -2.91
N ARG A 410 -22.53 12.57 -2.11
CA ARG A 410 -22.92 11.25 -2.56
C ARG A 410 -24.27 10.91 -1.97
N ALA A 411 -25.13 10.27 -2.77
CA ALA A 411 -26.27 9.60 -2.21
C ALA A 411 -25.75 8.50 -1.26
N VAL A 412 -26.11 8.62 0.00
CA VAL A 412 -25.72 7.65 1.02
C VAL A 412 -26.92 6.73 1.24
N ASP A 413 -26.73 5.46 0.91
CA ASP A 413 -27.74 4.45 1.17
C ASP A 413 -27.99 4.32 2.67
N LEU A 414 -29.24 4.00 3.03
CA LEU A 414 -29.63 3.81 4.42
C LEU A 414 -29.12 2.44 4.88
N GLU A 415 -28.14 2.48 5.77
CA GLU A 415 -27.51 1.31 6.37
C GLU A 415 -27.61 1.37 7.90
N ASP A 416 -27.37 0.24 8.57
CA ASP A 416 -27.29 0.18 10.02
C ASP A 416 -26.23 1.10 10.62
N SER A 417 -25.12 1.32 9.87
CA SER A 417 -24.02 2.18 10.26
C SER A 417 -24.38 3.68 10.31
N ASN A 418 -25.34 4.13 9.50
CA ASN A 418 -25.72 5.55 9.39
C ASN A 418 -27.15 5.86 9.83
N LEU A 419 -27.95 4.85 10.21
CA LEU A 419 -29.35 4.99 10.60
C LEU A 419 -29.58 6.03 11.71
N PHE A 420 -28.64 6.10 12.67
CA PHE A 420 -28.67 7.02 13.80
C PHE A 420 -27.64 8.16 13.72
N ALA A 421 -27.15 8.46 12.53
CA ALA A 421 -26.30 9.63 12.32
C ALA A 421 -27.12 10.92 12.40
N LEU A 422 -26.57 11.97 13.05
CA LEU A 422 -27.20 13.29 13.11
C LEU A 422 -27.33 13.92 11.73
N ASN A 423 -26.34 13.72 10.89
CA ASN A 423 -26.33 14.13 9.49
C ASN A 423 -26.06 12.92 8.62
N ARG A 424 -27.04 12.52 7.82
CA ARG A 424 -26.94 11.40 6.87
C ARG A 424 -26.42 11.83 5.48
N PHE A 425 -26.45 13.11 5.22
CA PHE A 425 -26.02 13.68 3.94
C PHE A 425 -24.77 14.50 4.19
N PRO A 426 -23.56 13.96 3.93
CA PRO A 426 -22.30 14.64 4.13
C PRO A 426 -22.03 15.65 2.98
N GLY A 427 -22.89 16.61 2.79
CA GLY A 427 -22.77 17.63 1.75
C GLY A 427 -23.21 18.99 2.26
#